data_70e4c7b35a613e189abb008ab314ca92
#
_entry.id   70e4c7b35a613e189abb008ab314ca92
#
_cell.length_a   1.000
_cell.length_b   1.000
_cell.length_c   1.000
_cell.angle_alpha   90.00
_cell.angle_beta   90.00
_cell.angle_gamma   90.00
#
_symmetry.space_group_name_H-M   'P 1'
#
loop_
_entity.id
_entity.type
_entity.pdbx_description
1 polymer ?
#
loop_
_entity_poly.entity_id
_entity_poly.type
_entity_poly.pdbx_seq_one_letter_code
_entity_poly.pdbx_strand_id
1 'polypeptide(L)'
;AAPKVREMASFIKAKTAVLMPIYNEEPAQVMARLLAIGEDLQQAGAGGRFDIFVLSDTTNPKIWVKEEKIWLEAKRILESGSFGAESGELRESVAGAVEHGVRASGAESRSDTEAAGRSGGTAGGAGLHIYYRRRAQNTARKSGNIEDFCNRWGAEYDFMLVLDADSLMTAETIVKMARLMEANPHAGIIQASPQMINSTSMFARMQQFAGKVAGPVVGAGLAYWQAGNSNYWGHNAVIRVKAFMECCKLPVLKGRAP
;
A
#
# COMPACT_ATOMS: atom_id res chain seq x y z
N ALA A 1 11.75 0.65 15.80
CA ALA A 1 12.58 0.13 14.70
C ALA A 1 14.01 -0.13 15.17
N ALA A 2 14.64 -1.21 14.69
CA ALA A 2 16.02 -1.53 15.02
C ALA A 2 16.96 -0.40 14.53
N PRO A 3 18.07 -0.09 15.23
CA PRO A 3 19.03 0.95 14.84
C PRO A 3 19.48 0.83 13.37
N LYS A 4 19.69 -0.37 12.89
CA LYS A 4 20.08 -0.68 11.51
C LYS A 4 19.05 -0.22 10.47
N VAL A 5 17.75 -0.28 10.78
CA VAL A 5 16.68 0.16 9.85
C VAL A 5 16.67 1.67 9.71
N ARG A 6 16.86 2.42 10.82
CA ARG A 6 16.98 3.88 10.81
C ARG A 6 18.18 4.35 9.99
N GLU A 7 19.31 3.68 10.13
CA GLU A 7 20.50 3.95 9.33
C GLU A 7 20.23 3.72 7.83
N MET A 8 19.61 2.59 7.47
CA MET A 8 19.24 2.33 6.09
C MET A 8 18.24 3.37 5.54
N ALA A 9 17.26 3.78 6.33
CA ALA A 9 16.25 4.76 5.94
C ALA A 9 16.86 6.13 5.64
N SER A 10 17.87 6.57 6.42
CA SER A 10 18.54 7.87 6.22
C SER A 10 19.25 8.01 4.87
N PHE A 11 19.58 6.90 4.22
CA PHE A 11 20.23 6.90 2.91
C PHE A 11 19.27 6.84 1.72
N ILE A 12 17.94 6.68 1.96
CA ILE A 12 16.95 6.67 0.87
C ILE A 12 16.79 8.07 0.32
N LYS A 13 16.98 8.23 -0.99
CA LYS A 13 16.78 9.48 -1.73
C LYS A 13 15.48 9.46 -2.52
N ALA A 14 15.12 8.31 -3.06
CA ALA A 14 13.95 8.11 -3.88
C ALA A 14 12.65 8.29 -3.09
N LYS A 15 11.66 8.89 -3.73
CA LYS A 15 10.31 9.01 -3.20
C LYS A 15 9.47 7.81 -3.64
N THR A 16 8.82 7.15 -2.69
CA THR A 16 8.06 5.91 -2.93
C THR A 16 6.60 6.09 -2.52
N ALA A 17 5.68 5.78 -3.42
CA ALA A 17 4.25 5.67 -3.12
C ALA A 17 3.90 4.24 -2.68
N VAL A 18 3.31 4.08 -1.51
CA VAL A 18 2.74 2.79 -1.05
C VAL A 18 1.28 2.75 -1.50
N LEU A 19 0.97 1.88 -2.45
CA LEU A 19 -0.35 1.76 -3.07
C LEU A 19 -1.11 0.58 -2.49
N MET A 20 -2.30 0.84 -1.97
CA MET A 20 -3.23 -0.20 -1.52
C MET A 20 -4.54 -0.09 -2.30
N PRO A 21 -4.66 -0.80 -3.43
CA PRO A 21 -5.92 -0.94 -4.16
C PRO A 21 -6.93 -1.73 -3.33
N ILE A 22 -8.15 -1.20 -3.21
CA ILE A 22 -9.23 -1.82 -2.44
C ILE A 22 -10.53 -1.88 -3.25
N TYR A 23 -11.35 -2.92 -2.99
CA TYR A 23 -12.65 -3.13 -3.64
C TYR A 23 -13.62 -3.87 -2.72
N ASN A 24 -14.48 -3.12 -2.01
CA ASN A 24 -15.48 -3.65 -1.07
C ASN A 24 -14.91 -4.48 0.11
N GLU A 25 -13.63 -4.32 0.44
CA GLU A 25 -13.03 -4.90 1.67
C GLU A 25 -13.55 -4.18 2.92
N GLU A 26 -13.37 -4.79 4.09
CA GLU A 26 -13.73 -4.17 5.37
C GLU A 26 -12.79 -2.98 5.68
N PRO A 27 -13.31 -1.74 5.69
CA PRO A 27 -12.47 -0.54 5.78
C PRO A 27 -11.62 -0.47 7.04
N ALA A 28 -12.15 -0.95 8.15
CA ALA A 28 -11.47 -0.96 9.42
C ALA A 28 -10.17 -1.79 9.39
N GLN A 29 -10.22 -2.97 8.81
CA GLN A 29 -9.06 -3.85 8.70
C GLN A 29 -7.99 -3.29 7.76
N VAL A 30 -8.42 -2.70 6.63
CA VAL A 30 -7.51 -2.06 5.68
C VAL A 30 -6.77 -0.90 6.34
N MET A 31 -7.50 0.01 6.99
CA MET A 31 -6.89 1.17 7.62
C MET A 31 -6.00 0.81 8.81
N ALA A 32 -6.37 -0.21 9.61
CA ALA A 32 -5.52 -0.70 10.69
C ALA A 32 -4.16 -1.20 10.19
N ARG A 33 -4.13 -1.90 9.05
CA ARG A 33 -2.88 -2.36 8.42
C ARG A 33 -2.06 -1.19 7.90
N LEU A 34 -2.68 -0.21 7.25
CA LEU A 34 -2.01 0.98 6.76
C LEU A 34 -1.45 1.84 7.89
N LEU A 35 -2.18 1.99 8.98
CA LEU A 35 -1.69 2.65 10.19
C LEU A 35 -0.45 1.93 10.73
N ALA A 36 -0.49 0.61 10.86
CA ALA A 36 0.65 -0.17 11.35
C ALA A 36 1.90 0.00 10.44
N ILE A 37 1.71 0.00 9.11
CA ILE A 37 2.79 0.24 8.15
C ILE A 37 3.31 1.68 8.28
N GLY A 38 2.42 2.67 8.37
CA GLY A 38 2.79 4.08 8.48
C GLY A 38 3.54 4.40 9.76
N GLU A 39 3.06 3.90 10.90
CA GLU A 39 3.73 4.02 12.20
C GLU A 39 5.13 3.40 12.18
N ASP A 40 5.27 2.19 11.63
CA ASP A 40 6.56 1.50 11.55
C ASP A 40 7.55 2.27 10.65
N LEU A 41 7.09 2.83 9.51
CA LEU A 41 7.89 3.68 8.64
C LEU A 41 8.33 4.98 9.32
N GLN A 42 7.47 5.61 10.09
CA GLN A 42 7.82 6.84 10.84
C GLN A 42 8.80 6.51 11.97
N GLN A 43 8.57 5.44 12.72
CA GLN A 43 9.50 4.98 13.76
C GLN A 43 10.87 4.60 13.19
N ALA A 44 10.91 4.14 11.95
CA ALA A 44 12.13 3.88 11.20
C ALA A 44 12.81 5.16 10.69
N GLY A 45 12.18 6.34 10.83
CA GLY A 45 12.71 7.61 10.31
C GLY A 45 12.59 7.72 8.79
N ALA A 46 11.75 6.90 8.16
CA ALA A 46 11.56 6.87 6.70
C ALA A 46 10.38 7.73 6.23
N GLY A 47 9.55 8.27 7.12
CA GLY A 47 8.28 8.92 6.80
C GLY A 47 8.34 9.95 5.68
N GLY A 48 9.40 10.77 5.62
CA GLY A 48 9.55 11.80 4.58
C GLY A 48 9.86 11.29 3.17
N ARG A 49 10.02 9.98 2.98
CA ARG A 49 10.31 9.35 1.68
C ARG A 49 9.19 8.46 1.17
N PHE A 50 8.16 8.27 1.99
CA PHE A 50 7.04 7.42 1.66
C PHE A 50 5.73 8.17 1.84
N ASP A 51 4.82 8.00 0.89
CA ASP A 51 3.42 8.41 1.00
C ASP A 51 2.54 7.20 0.78
N ILE A 52 1.40 7.14 1.47
CA ILE A 52 0.44 6.04 1.37
C ILE A 52 -0.76 6.48 0.53
N PHE A 53 -1.19 5.65 -0.40
CA PHE A 53 -2.37 5.86 -1.23
C PHE A 53 -3.36 4.71 -1.07
N VAL A 54 -4.54 5.04 -0.57
CA VAL A 54 -5.71 4.15 -0.61
C VAL A 54 -6.43 4.38 -1.93
N LEU A 55 -6.39 3.39 -2.81
CA LEU A 55 -6.94 3.47 -4.16
C LEU A 55 -8.24 2.66 -4.22
N SER A 56 -9.37 3.30 -3.89
CA SER A 56 -10.66 2.62 -3.80
C SER A 56 -11.37 2.52 -5.15
N ASP A 57 -11.80 1.31 -5.47
CA ASP A 57 -12.74 0.97 -6.54
C ASP A 57 -14.09 0.49 -5.97
N THR A 58 -14.32 0.72 -4.68
CA THR A 58 -15.50 0.27 -3.95
C THR A 58 -16.78 0.84 -4.56
N THR A 59 -17.69 -0.06 -4.88
CA THR A 59 -18.99 0.28 -5.51
C THR A 59 -20.13 0.34 -4.50
N ASN A 60 -19.99 -0.29 -3.33
CA ASN A 60 -21.01 -0.30 -2.29
C ASN A 60 -21.00 1.02 -1.50
N PRO A 61 -22.10 1.84 -1.57
CA PRO A 61 -22.17 3.13 -0.87
C PRO A 61 -21.98 3.02 0.65
N LYS A 62 -22.43 1.95 1.26
CA LYS A 62 -22.30 1.75 2.71
C LYS A 62 -20.84 1.51 3.12
N ILE A 63 -20.04 0.97 2.21
CA ILE A 63 -18.63 0.67 2.47
C ILE A 63 -17.77 1.90 2.19
N TRP A 64 -17.91 2.57 1.02
CA TRP A 64 -17.02 3.68 0.70
C TRP A 64 -17.24 4.92 1.61
N VAL A 65 -18.45 5.14 2.13
CA VAL A 65 -18.67 6.18 3.16
C VAL A 65 -17.91 5.86 4.46
N LYS A 66 -17.87 4.59 4.86
CA LYS A 66 -17.05 4.16 5.99
C LYS A 66 -15.54 4.29 5.70
N GLU A 67 -15.10 3.97 4.48
CA GLU A 67 -13.70 4.14 4.05
C GLU A 67 -13.25 5.59 4.24
N GLU A 68 -14.02 6.55 3.74
CA GLU A 68 -13.71 7.99 3.86
C GLU A 68 -13.64 8.44 5.32
N LYS A 69 -14.62 8.02 6.15
CA LYS A 69 -14.64 8.36 7.58
C LYS A 69 -13.38 7.85 8.29
N ILE A 70 -13.08 6.56 8.15
CA ILE A 70 -11.94 5.93 8.84
C ILE A 70 -10.61 6.45 8.29
N TRP A 71 -10.54 6.75 6.97
CA TRP A 71 -9.37 7.38 6.38
C TRP A 71 -9.08 8.76 7.00
N LEU A 72 -10.09 9.61 7.24
CA LEU A 72 -9.91 10.91 7.88
C LEU A 72 -9.33 10.77 9.30
N GLU A 73 -9.76 9.76 10.05
CA GLU A 73 -9.23 9.46 11.37
C GLU A 73 -7.77 8.94 11.27
N ALA A 74 -7.50 8.01 10.37
CA ALA A 74 -6.15 7.49 10.12
C ALA A 74 -5.18 8.59 9.67
N LYS A 75 -5.63 9.51 8.82
CA LYS A 75 -4.86 10.66 8.37
C LYS A 75 -4.44 11.55 9.54
N ARG A 76 -5.38 11.86 10.44
CA ARG A 76 -5.10 12.68 11.63
C ARG A 76 -4.02 12.05 12.51
N ILE A 77 -4.09 10.73 12.75
CA ILE A 77 -3.12 10.01 13.57
C ILE A 77 -1.73 10.01 12.94
N LEU A 78 -1.65 9.69 11.64
CA LEU A 78 -0.36 9.64 10.95
C LEU A 78 0.28 11.02 10.81
N GLU A 79 -0.48 12.06 10.54
CA GLU A 79 0.04 13.43 10.40
C GLU A 79 0.37 14.10 11.74
N SER A 80 -0.30 13.71 12.83
CA SER A 80 0.03 14.23 14.18
C SER A 80 1.32 13.64 14.77
N GLY A 81 1.75 12.48 14.28
CA GLY A 81 2.88 11.73 14.85
C GLY A 81 2.61 11.22 16.28
N SER A 82 1.39 11.34 16.76
CA SER A 82 0.93 10.87 18.08
C SER A 82 0.70 9.36 18.07
N PHE A 83 1.77 8.60 18.22
CA PHE A 83 1.69 7.15 18.33
C PHE A 83 1.59 6.72 19.79
N GLY A 84 0.56 6.01 20.17
CA GLY A 84 0.36 5.53 21.53
C GLY A 84 -1.12 5.27 21.85
N ALA A 85 -1.66 6.00 22.84
CA ALA A 85 -3.03 5.80 23.31
C ALA A 85 -4.09 6.04 22.21
N GLU A 86 -3.94 7.10 21.41
CA GLU A 86 -4.89 7.44 20.34
C GLU A 86 -4.93 6.40 19.21
N SER A 87 -3.78 5.81 18.84
CA SER A 87 -3.75 4.74 17.85
C SER A 87 -4.33 3.43 18.41
N GLY A 88 -4.22 3.20 19.72
CA GLY A 88 -4.85 2.09 20.44
C GLY A 88 -6.38 2.21 20.45
N GLU A 89 -6.89 3.39 20.81
CA GLU A 89 -8.31 3.68 20.81
C GLU A 89 -8.92 3.58 19.40
N LEU A 90 -8.21 4.03 18.36
CA LEU A 90 -8.68 3.87 17.00
C LEU A 90 -8.67 2.41 16.55
N ARG A 91 -7.65 1.64 16.91
CA ARG A 91 -7.62 0.20 16.65
C ARG A 91 -8.76 -0.54 17.34
N GLU A 92 -9.10 -0.14 18.57
CA GLU A 92 -10.26 -0.66 19.30
C GLU A 92 -11.58 -0.13 18.73
N SER A 93 -11.69 1.15 18.38
CA SER A 93 -12.84 1.75 17.69
C SER A 93 -13.06 1.13 16.31
N VAL A 94 -11.98 0.87 15.59
CA VAL A 94 -11.97 0.19 14.31
C VAL A 94 -12.36 -1.30 14.48
N ALA A 95 -11.90 -1.97 15.53
CA ALA A 95 -12.32 -3.33 15.89
C ALA A 95 -13.78 -3.36 16.40
N GLY A 96 -14.19 -2.39 17.21
CA GLY A 96 -15.55 -2.27 17.75
C GLY A 96 -16.59 -1.85 16.70
N ALA A 97 -16.22 -1.10 15.67
CA ALA A 97 -17.11 -0.75 14.55
C ALA A 97 -17.50 -1.96 13.68
N VAL A 98 -16.77 -3.06 13.80
CA VAL A 98 -17.11 -4.35 13.17
C VAL A 98 -18.27 -5.03 13.91
N GLU A 99 -18.41 -4.82 15.22
CA GLU A 99 -19.44 -5.51 16.03
C GLU A 99 -20.79 -4.77 16.09
N HIS A 100 -20.82 -3.43 15.87
CA HIS A 100 -22.04 -2.64 16.00
C HIS A 100 -22.40 -1.95 14.68
N GLY A 101 -23.32 -2.57 13.94
CA GLY A 101 -23.92 -2.01 12.71
C GLY A 101 -24.63 -0.66 12.97
N VAL A 102 -23.99 0.44 12.68
CA VAL A 102 -24.57 1.78 12.78
C VAL A 102 -25.56 2.01 11.63
N ARG A 103 -26.83 2.29 11.98
CA ARG A 103 -27.87 2.75 11.06
C ARG A 103 -27.44 4.08 10.42
N ALA A 104 -27.30 4.09 9.10
CA ALA A 104 -27.06 5.31 8.33
C ALA A 104 -28.38 6.03 8.06
N SER A 105 -28.47 7.29 8.47
CA SER A 105 -29.43 8.27 7.94
C SER A 105 -28.87 8.85 6.65
N GLY A 106 -29.74 9.00 5.63
CA GLY A 106 -29.35 9.35 4.27
C GLY A 106 -28.69 10.73 4.11
N ALA A 107 -27.80 10.80 3.17
CA ALA A 107 -27.36 12.02 2.53
C ALA A 107 -27.17 11.78 1.03
N GLU A 108 -27.70 12.71 0.27
CA GLU A 108 -27.81 12.70 -1.18
C GLU A 108 -26.45 12.75 -1.88
N SER A 109 -26.43 12.14 -3.07
CA SER A 109 -25.29 12.07 -3.98
C SER A 109 -24.76 13.45 -4.37
N ARG A 110 -23.48 13.69 -4.18
CA ARG A 110 -22.71 14.67 -4.95
C ARG A 110 -21.57 13.95 -5.64
N SER A 111 -21.57 14.07 -6.95
CA SER A 111 -20.57 13.63 -7.90
C SER A 111 -19.22 14.29 -7.64
N ASP A 112 -18.14 13.52 -7.86
CA ASP A 112 -16.76 13.99 -8.00
C ASP A 112 -16.22 14.88 -6.88
N THR A 113 -15.94 14.28 -5.73
CA THR A 113 -15.15 14.98 -4.72
C THR A 113 -13.66 14.71 -4.99
N GLU A 114 -13.06 15.58 -5.79
CA GLU A 114 -11.62 15.79 -5.79
C GLU A 114 -11.20 16.37 -4.44
N ALA A 115 -10.99 15.53 -3.47
CA ALA A 115 -10.33 15.92 -2.23
C ALA A 115 -8.81 15.82 -2.36
N ALA A 116 -8.26 16.38 -3.46
CA ALA A 116 -6.85 16.75 -3.54
C ALA A 116 -6.71 18.15 -2.94
N GLY A 117 -6.86 18.26 -1.62
CA GLY A 117 -6.53 19.49 -0.89
C GLY A 117 -5.01 19.69 -0.91
N ARG A 118 -4.49 20.36 -1.95
CA ARG A 118 -3.21 21.04 -1.89
C ARG A 118 -3.31 22.19 -0.90
N SER A 119 -3.01 21.96 0.34
CA SER A 119 -2.54 23.03 1.20
C SER A 119 -1.03 23.13 0.97
N GLY A 120 -0.60 24.22 0.32
CA GLY A 120 0.80 24.62 0.31
C GLY A 120 1.28 24.79 1.75
N GLY A 121 1.85 23.74 2.32
CA GLY A 121 2.44 23.70 3.65
C GLY A 121 3.92 23.98 3.53
N THR A 122 4.32 25.05 4.19
CA THR A 122 5.67 25.47 4.52
C THR A 122 6.59 24.30 4.89
N ALA A 123 7.84 24.38 4.42
CA ALA A 123 8.95 23.50 4.77
C ALA A 123 9.10 23.38 6.30
N GLY A 124 8.67 22.25 6.84
CA GLY A 124 8.82 21.93 8.27
C GLY A 124 8.38 20.51 8.56
N GLY A 125 9.33 19.56 8.67
CA GLY A 125 9.10 18.18 9.11
C GLY A 125 8.51 17.30 8.00
N ALA A 126 9.36 16.51 7.34
CA ALA A 126 8.92 15.55 6.32
C ALA A 126 8.15 14.40 6.99
N GLY A 127 6.86 14.59 7.25
CA GLY A 127 5.94 13.55 7.73
C GLY A 127 5.48 12.62 6.61
N LEU A 128 5.03 11.44 6.98
CA LEU A 128 4.36 10.51 6.07
C LEU A 128 2.92 10.98 5.85
N HIS A 129 2.48 11.04 4.61
CA HIS A 129 1.12 11.42 4.26
C HIS A 129 0.31 10.22 3.80
N ILE A 130 -1.00 10.25 4.09
CA ILE A 130 -1.95 9.25 3.60
C ILE A 130 -3.03 9.92 2.76
N TYR A 131 -3.19 9.44 1.54
CA TYR A 131 -4.16 9.92 0.56
C TYR A 131 -5.24 8.87 0.30
N TYR A 132 -6.45 9.33 0.04
CA TYR A 132 -7.57 8.47 -0.38
C TYR A 132 -8.10 8.97 -1.72
N ARG A 133 -8.32 8.03 -2.64
CA ARG A 133 -8.97 8.32 -3.91
C ARG A 133 -9.91 7.19 -4.28
N ARG A 134 -11.15 7.53 -4.61
CA ARG A 134 -12.15 6.60 -5.14
C ARG A 134 -12.43 6.89 -6.61
N ARG A 135 -12.45 5.83 -7.44
CA ARG A 135 -12.94 5.91 -8.82
C ARG A 135 -14.45 5.62 -8.86
N ALA A 136 -15.19 6.38 -9.68
CA ALA A 136 -16.60 6.13 -9.91
C ALA A 136 -16.85 4.84 -10.71
N GLN A 137 -15.91 4.49 -11.61
CA GLN A 137 -16.00 3.31 -12.47
C GLN A 137 -14.74 2.45 -12.28
N ASN A 138 -14.95 1.17 -11.98
CA ASN A 138 -13.88 0.18 -11.83
C ASN A 138 -13.46 -0.37 -13.22
N THR A 139 -12.88 0.49 -14.07
CA THR A 139 -12.39 0.10 -15.39
C THR A 139 -11.03 -0.60 -15.24
N ALA A 140 -10.87 -1.75 -15.91
CA ALA A 140 -9.65 -2.59 -15.87
C ALA A 140 -9.23 -3.00 -14.44
N ARG A 141 -10.13 -2.97 -13.47
CA ARG A 141 -9.93 -3.45 -12.09
C ARG A 141 -8.64 -2.90 -11.46
N LYS A 142 -7.88 -3.75 -10.75
CA LYS A 142 -6.64 -3.37 -10.06
C LYS A 142 -5.59 -2.74 -11.00
N SER A 143 -5.41 -3.27 -12.19
CA SER A 143 -4.43 -2.71 -13.16
C SER A 143 -4.80 -1.30 -13.61
N GLY A 144 -6.08 -1.07 -13.96
CA GLY A 144 -6.56 0.27 -14.31
C GLY A 144 -6.54 1.24 -13.12
N ASN A 145 -6.68 0.73 -11.90
CA ASN A 145 -6.56 1.52 -10.68
C ASN A 145 -5.13 2.04 -10.47
N ILE A 146 -4.13 1.19 -10.69
CA ILE A 146 -2.72 1.56 -10.64
C ILE A 146 -2.35 2.47 -11.81
N GLU A 147 -2.84 2.21 -13.02
CA GLU A 147 -2.62 3.06 -14.19
C GLU A 147 -3.16 4.48 -13.96
N ASP A 148 -4.36 4.63 -13.40
CA ASP A 148 -4.93 5.94 -13.05
C ASP A 148 -4.08 6.68 -12.01
N PHE A 149 -3.54 5.97 -11.01
CA PHE A 149 -2.56 6.55 -10.07
C PHE A 149 -1.32 7.06 -10.81
N CYS A 150 -0.73 6.23 -11.66
CA CYS A 150 0.49 6.59 -12.40
C CYS A 150 0.26 7.80 -13.31
N ASN A 151 -0.89 7.89 -13.97
CA ASN A 151 -1.23 9.02 -14.84
C ASN A 151 -1.42 10.33 -14.08
N ARG A 152 -1.91 10.29 -12.83
CA ARG A 152 -2.20 11.49 -12.03
C ARG A 152 -1.02 11.95 -11.19
N TRP A 153 -0.34 11.03 -10.54
CA TRP A 153 0.69 11.32 -9.51
C TRP A 153 2.02 10.61 -9.76
N GLY A 154 2.08 9.69 -10.71
CA GLY A 154 3.28 8.88 -10.94
C GLY A 154 4.54 9.69 -11.17
N ALA A 155 4.45 10.89 -11.77
CA ALA A 155 5.59 11.77 -12.00
C ALA A 155 6.24 12.31 -10.71
N GLU A 156 5.54 12.25 -9.57
CA GLU A 156 6.04 12.71 -8.27
C GLU A 156 6.84 11.64 -7.52
N TYR A 157 6.84 10.39 -8.03
CA TYR A 157 7.43 9.23 -7.36
C TYR A 157 8.40 8.47 -8.27
N ASP A 158 9.53 8.08 -7.69
CA ASP A 158 10.49 7.21 -8.37
C ASP A 158 10.00 5.77 -8.39
N PHE A 159 9.41 5.34 -7.25
CA PHE A 159 8.95 3.98 -7.05
C PHE A 159 7.51 3.94 -6.54
N MET A 160 6.84 2.83 -6.80
CA MET A 160 5.58 2.46 -6.16
C MET A 160 5.69 1.07 -5.54
N LEU A 161 5.23 0.92 -4.31
CA LEU A 161 5.06 -0.36 -3.63
C LEU A 161 3.59 -0.76 -3.72
N VAL A 162 3.29 -1.83 -4.44
CA VAL A 162 1.92 -2.32 -4.59
C VAL A 162 1.64 -3.41 -3.56
N LEU A 163 0.62 -3.20 -2.73
CA LEU A 163 0.14 -4.12 -1.72
C LEU A 163 -1.26 -4.64 -2.08
N ASP A 164 -1.66 -5.76 -1.50
CA ASP A 164 -3.07 -6.18 -1.45
C ASP A 164 -3.72 -5.67 -0.16
N ALA A 165 -5.05 -5.58 -0.13
CA ALA A 165 -5.81 -5.08 1.01
C ALA A 165 -5.59 -5.88 2.31
N ASP A 166 -5.16 -7.14 2.20
CA ASP A 166 -4.80 -8.04 3.31
C ASP A 166 -3.30 -8.10 3.62
N SER A 167 -2.47 -7.44 2.81
CA SER A 167 -1.02 -7.43 2.99
C SER A 167 -0.57 -6.58 4.18
N LEU A 168 0.40 -7.08 4.91
CA LEU A 168 1.12 -6.36 5.96
C LEU A 168 2.62 -6.50 5.71
N MET A 169 3.34 -5.39 5.69
CA MET A 169 4.78 -5.37 5.44
C MET A 169 5.49 -4.48 6.46
N THR A 170 6.59 -4.96 7.02
CA THR A 170 7.40 -4.19 7.98
C THR A 170 8.17 -3.08 7.28
N ALA A 171 8.43 -1.98 8.00
CA ALA A 171 9.29 -0.90 7.49
C ALA A 171 10.68 -1.40 7.09
N GLU A 172 11.22 -2.39 7.81
CA GLU A 172 12.50 -2.99 7.46
C GLU A 172 12.49 -3.58 6.04
N THR A 173 11.45 -4.33 5.69
CA THR A 173 11.30 -4.90 4.36
C THR A 173 11.10 -3.82 3.30
N ILE A 174 10.23 -2.84 3.56
CA ILE A 174 9.94 -1.73 2.64
C ILE A 174 11.21 -0.92 2.36
N VAL A 175 11.94 -0.53 3.40
CA VAL A 175 13.20 0.23 3.32
C VAL A 175 14.26 -0.57 2.56
N LYS A 176 14.42 -1.87 2.85
CA LYS A 176 15.35 -2.75 2.13
C LYS A 176 15.02 -2.81 0.63
N MET A 177 13.76 -2.99 0.29
CA MET A 177 13.33 -3.06 -1.13
C MET A 177 13.58 -1.75 -1.85
N ALA A 178 13.26 -0.60 -1.25
CA ALA A 178 13.53 0.72 -1.82
C ALA A 178 15.05 0.93 -2.03
N ARG A 179 15.86 0.57 -1.05
CA ARG A 179 17.33 0.63 -1.16
C ARG A 179 17.89 -0.27 -2.26
N LEU A 180 17.35 -1.47 -2.38
CA LEU A 180 17.74 -2.38 -3.47
C LEU A 180 17.37 -1.83 -4.85
N MET A 181 16.21 -1.16 -4.98
CA MET A 181 15.82 -0.48 -6.22
C MET A 181 16.76 0.67 -6.56
N GLU A 182 17.20 1.47 -5.57
CA GLU A 182 18.19 2.53 -5.79
C GLU A 182 19.55 1.98 -6.20
N ALA A 183 20.00 0.90 -5.55
CA ALA A 183 21.29 0.27 -5.83
C ALA A 183 21.32 -0.45 -7.20
N ASN A 184 20.16 -0.77 -7.78
CA ASN A 184 20.03 -1.50 -9.03
C ASN A 184 19.21 -0.68 -10.06
N PRO A 185 19.82 0.29 -10.78
CA PRO A 185 19.12 1.16 -11.72
C PRO A 185 18.42 0.43 -12.88
N HIS A 186 18.91 -0.75 -13.24
CA HIS A 186 18.33 -1.60 -14.29
C HIS A 186 17.16 -2.48 -13.82
N ALA A 187 16.92 -2.58 -12.50
CA ALA A 187 15.79 -3.31 -11.99
C ALA A 187 14.49 -2.52 -12.20
N GLY A 188 13.53 -3.11 -12.89
CA GLY A 188 12.18 -2.56 -13.04
C GLY A 188 11.27 -2.90 -11.87
N ILE A 189 11.46 -4.09 -11.27
CA ILE A 189 10.65 -4.67 -10.18
C ILE A 189 11.57 -5.38 -9.18
N ILE A 190 11.32 -5.18 -7.89
CA ILE A 190 11.85 -6.02 -6.80
C ILE A 190 10.67 -6.48 -5.97
N GLN A 191 10.50 -7.78 -5.84
CA GLN A 191 9.37 -8.41 -5.17
C GLN A 191 9.81 -9.17 -3.93
N ALA A 192 9.06 -9.01 -2.83
CA ALA A 192 9.23 -9.80 -1.62
C ALA A 192 8.37 -11.08 -1.72
N SER A 193 8.91 -12.21 -1.24
CA SER A 193 8.14 -13.44 -1.12
C SER A 193 7.11 -13.30 0.01
N PRO A 194 5.80 -13.40 -0.26
CA PRO A 194 4.78 -13.31 0.77
C PRO A 194 4.84 -14.55 1.69
N GLN A 195 4.56 -14.33 2.96
CA GLN A 195 4.42 -15.40 3.95
C GLN A 195 3.04 -15.35 4.58
N MET A 196 2.38 -16.49 4.70
CA MET A 196 1.13 -16.59 5.43
C MET A 196 1.35 -16.37 6.92
N ILE A 197 0.51 -15.53 7.54
CA ILE A 197 0.50 -15.25 8.97
C ILE A 197 -0.91 -15.52 9.55
N ASN A 198 -0.99 -15.66 10.86
CA ASN A 198 -2.26 -15.83 11.59
C ASN A 198 -3.13 -17.01 11.13
N SER A 199 -2.51 -18.10 10.68
CA SER A 199 -3.21 -19.29 10.24
C SER A 199 -3.85 -20.02 11.41
N THR A 200 -5.18 -20.23 11.36
CA THR A 200 -5.96 -20.86 12.43
C THR A 200 -6.31 -22.32 12.14
N SER A 201 -6.59 -22.68 10.89
CA SER A 201 -6.88 -24.07 10.51
C SER A 201 -5.62 -24.92 10.45
N MET A 202 -5.75 -26.22 10.70
CA MET A 202 -4.64 -27.17 10.61
C MET A 202 -3.94 -27.14 9.25
N PHE A 203 -4.71 -27.12 8.17
CA PHE A 203 -4.20 -27.05 6.82
C PHE A 203 -3.41 -25.74 6.58
N ALA A 204 -3.97 -24.59 6.98
CA ALA A 204 -3.29 -23.30 6.81
C ALA A 204 -2.00 -23.21 7.65
N ARG A 205 -1.98 -23.79 8.85
CA ARG A 205 -0.76 -23.88 9.69
C ARG A 205 0.31 -24.77 9.06
N MET A 206 -0.08 -25.86 8.42
CA MET A 206 0.86 -26.70 7.66
C MET A 206 1.46 -25.93 6.49
N GLN A 207 0.66 -25.21 5.74
CA GLN A 207 1.11 -24.36 4.63
C GLN A 207 2.03 -23.23 5.13
N GLN A 208 1.69 -22.59 6.23
CA GLN A 208 2.53 -21.56 6.86
C GLN A 208 3.90 -22.13 7.28
N PHE A 209 3.91 -23.31 7.89
CA PHE A 209 5.14 -24.00 8.26
C PHE A 209 6.00 -24.36 7.04
N ALA A 210 5.37 -24.97 6.03
CA ALA A 210 6.06 -25.34 4.78
C ALA A 210 6.65 -24.11 4.08
N GLY A 211 5.91 -23.00 3.99
CA GLY A 211 6.39 -21.74 3.44
C GLY A 211 7.56 -21.14 4.22
N LYS A 212 7.53 -21.25 5.57
CA LYS A 212 8.61 -20.75 6.41
C LYS A 212 9.90 -21.57 6.27
N VAL A 213 9.78 -22.90 6.15
CA VAL A 213 10.93 -23.80 6.06
C VAL A 213 11.50 -23.85 4.63
N ALA A 214 10.68 -24.11 3.64
CA ALA A 214 11.09 -24.28 2.25
C ALA A 214 11.17 -22.96 1.46
N GLY A 215 10.39 -21.94 1.84
CA GLY A 215 10.27 -20.67 1.12
C GLY A 215 11.59 -19.99 0.78
N PRO A 216 12.53 -19.82 1.73
CA PRO A 216 13.83 -19.20 1.44
C PRO A 216 14.65 -19.97 0.41
N VAL A 217 14.65 -21.30 0.47
CA VAL A 217 15.40 -22.16 -0.47
C VAL A 217 14.75 -22.12 -1.85
N VAL A 218 13.43 -22.26 -1.92
CA VAL A 218 12.67 -22.18 -3.17
C VAL A 218 12.80 -20.79 -3.80
N GLY A 219 12.70 -19.72 -3.01
CA GLY A 219 12.87 -18.34 -3.47
C GLY A 219 14.27 -18.09 -4.05
N ALA A 220 15.31 -18.54 -3.36
CA ALA A 220 16.69 -18.44 -3.86
C ALA A 220 16.89 -19.24 -5.15
N GLY A 221 16.36 -20.46 -5.22
CA GLY A 221 16.42 -21.30 -6.42
C GLY A 221 15.71 -20.68 -7.60
N LEU A 222 14.51 -20.12 -7.40
CA LEU A 222 13.75 -19.38 -8.43
C LEU A 222 14.51 -18.16 -8.91
N ALA A 223 15.04 -17.34 -7.99
CA ALA A 223 15.81 -16.15 -8.35
C ALA A 223 17.06 -16.51 -9.19
N TYR A 224 17.76 -17.58 -8.83
CA TYR A 224 18.88 -18.08 -9.60
C TYR A 224 18.46 -18.57 -11.00
N TRP A 225 17.41 -19.38 -11.07
CA TRP A 225 16.91 -19.94 -12.34
C TRP A 225 16.38 -18.88 -13.30
N GLN A 226 15.66 -17.88 -12.78
CA GLN A 226 15.06 -16.83 -13.57
C GLN A 226 16.07 -15.76 -14.03
N ALA A 227 17.27 -15.72 -13.45
CA ALA A 227 18.35 -14.80 -13.83
C ALA A 227 17.90 -13.34 -14.01
N GLY A 228 16.98 -12.88 -13.16
CA GLY A 228 16.41 -11.51 -13.22
C GLY A 228 15.14 -11.36 -14.07
N ASN A 229 14.71 -12.39 -14.79
CA ASN A 229 13.47 -12.39 -15.60
C ASN A 229 12.30 -13.02 -14.79
N SER A 230 11.98 -12.47 -13.63
CA SER A 230 10.92 -13.03 -12.80
C SER A 230 9.52 -12.51 -13.19
N ASN A 231 8.49 -13.33 -12.96
CA ASN A 231 7.12 -12.92 -13.11
C ASN A 231 6.66 -12.07 -11.93
N TYR A 232 5.92 -11.00 -12.19
CA TYR A 232 5.23 -10.21 -11.17
C TYR A 232 4.00 -10.96 -10.64
N TRP A 233 3.90 -11.12 -9.32
CA TRP A 233 2.82 -11.87 -8.67
C TRP A 233 1.60 -11.00 -8.33
N GLY A 234 1.65 -9.70 -8.65
CA GLY A 234 0.52 -8.79 -8.47
C GLY A 234 0.54 -7.98 -7.18
N HIS A 235 1.40 -8.29 -6.21
CA HIS A 235 1.49 -7.61 -4.92
C HIS A 235 2.89 -7.75 -4.28
N ASN A 236 3.10 -7.04 -3.16
CA ASN A 236 4.34 -7.06 -2.36
C ASN A 236 5.61 -6.77 -3.20
N ALA A 237 5.49 -5.83 -4.12
CA ALA A 237 6.58 -5.47 -5.03
C ALA A 237 6.79 -3.97 -5.09
N VAL A 238 8.05 -3.56 -5.04
CA VAL A 238 8.47 -2.20 -5.41
C VAL A 238 8.73 -2.18 -6.91
N ILE A 239 8.08 -1.27 -7.59
CA ILE A 239 8.12 -1.12 -9.06
C ILE A 239 8.64 0.27 -9.38
N ARG A 240 9.55 0.39 -10.34
CA ARG A 240 9.99 1.67 -10.87
C ARG A 240 8.88 2.28 -11.73
N VAL A 241 8.33 3.44 -11.31
CA VAL A 241 7.18 4.07 -11.96
C VAL A 241 7.45 4.33 -13.44
N LYS A 242 8.61 4.89 -13.77
CA LYS A 242 9.01 5.16 -15.16
C LYS A 242 8.98 3.89 -16.02
N ALA A 243 9.59 2.79 -15.54
CA ALA A 243 9.61 1.53 -16.27
C ALA A 243 8.19 0.94 -16.46
N PHE A 244 7.34 1.06 -15.44
CA PHE A 244 5.95 0.63 -15.53
C PHE A 244 5.18 1.41 -16.61
N MET A 245 5.31 2.74 -16.62
CA MET A 245 4.64 3.61 -17.56
C MET A 245 5.11 3.39 -19.03
N GLU A 246 6.38 3.09 -19.22
CA GLU A 246 6.97 2.88 -20.54
C GLU A 246 6.72 1.47 -21.10
N CYS A 247 6.76 0.45 -20.24
CA CYS A 247 6.84 -0.96 -20.67
C CYS A 247 5.56 -1.78 -20.41
N CYS A 248 4.67 -1.36 -19.49
CA CYS A 248 3.54 -2.20 -19.06
C CYS A 248 2.22 -1.87 -19.78
N LYS A 249 2.25 -1.19 -20.91
CA LYS A 249 1.06 -1.00 -21.76
C LYS A 249 0.74 -2.31 -22.48
N LEU A 250 -0.48 -2.83 -22.25
CA LEU A 250 -0.96 -3.98 -22.99
C LEU A 250 -1.18 -3.61 -24.46
N PRO A 251 -0.75 -4.44 -25.43
CA PRO A 251 -1.00 -4.17 -26.84
C PRO A 251 -2.50 -4.23 -27.15
N VAL A 252 -2.97 -3.29 -27.97
CA VAL A 252 -4.35 -3.32 -28.47
C VAL A 252 -4.47 -4.45 -29.47
N LEU A 253 -5.17 -5.53 -29.10
CA LEU A 253 -5.41 -6.66 -29.99
C LEU A 253 -6.70 -6.43 -30.80
N LYS A 254 -6.57 -6.32 -32.13
CA LYS A 254 -7.70 -6.19 -33.10
C LYS A 254 -8.69 -5.07 -32.75
N GLY A 255 -8.20 -3.91 -32.32
CA GLY A 255 -9.03 -2.73 -32.04
C GLY A 255 -9.89 -2.82 -30.77
N ARG A 256 -9.68 -3.81 -29.92
CA ARG A 256 -10.29 -3.89 -28.58
C ARG A 256 -9.24 -3.53 -27.53
N ALA A 257 -9.57 -2.56 -26.68
CA ALA A 257 -8.82 -2.32 -25.47
C ALA A 257 -8.89 -3.54 -24.55
N PRO A 258 -7.83 -3.86 -23.81
CA PRO A 258 -7.80 -4.95 -22.85
C PRO A 258 -8.81 -4.77 -21.73
#